data_8669a63a1cadaf1c33f62276ff4ac36b
#
_entry.id   8669a63a1cadaf1c33f62276ff4ac36b
#
_cell.length_a   1.000
_cell.length_b   1.000
_cell.length_c   1.000
_cell.angle_alpha   90.00
_cell.angle_beta   90.00
_cell.angle_gamma   90.00
#
_symmetry.space_group_name_H-M   'P 1'
#
loop_
_entity.id
_entity.type
_entity.pdbx_description
1 polymer ?
#
loop_
_entity_poly.entity_id
_entity_poly.type
_entity_poly.pdbx_seq_one_letter_code
_entity_poly.pdbx_strand_id
1 'polypeptide(L)' 'MTAYRQEALAVAHALAGAPSRARDLRAIAPDVAKILRGNVYGWFERIQRGLYGLTPSGRAALVIWADQVSDESKAISRAA' A
#
# COMPACT_ATOMS: atom_id res chain seq x y z
N MET A 1 11.09 -3.39 -10.47
CA MET A 1 10.17 -3.72 -9.36
C MET A 1 9.10 -4.68 -9.84
N THR A 2 8.75 -5.65 -9.03
CA THR A 2 7.71 -6.63 -9.41
C THR A 2 6.32 -6.03 -9.31
N ALA A 3 5.39 -6.60 -10.07
CA ALA A 3 4.00 -6.16 -10.00
C ALA A 3 3.43 -6.31 -8.60
N TYR A 4 3.79 -7.39 -7.91
CA TYR A 4 3.34 -7.61 -6.54
C TYR A 4 3.78 -6.47 -5.62
N ARG A 5 5.03 -6.06 -5.72
CA ARG A 5 5.54 -4.97 -4.87
C ARG A 5 4.84 -3.66 -5.16
N GLN A 6 4.60 -3.37 -6.43
CA GLN A 6 3.89 -2.15 -6.80
C GLN A 6 2.48 -2.13 -6.22
N GLU A 7 1.78 -3.25 -6.31
CA GLU A 7 0.44 -3.35 -5.75
C GLU A 7 0.47 -3.23 -4.22
N ALA A 8 1.43 -3.90 -3.58
CA ALA A 8 1.58 -3.82 -2.13
C ALA A 8 1.87 -2.40 -1.68
N LEU A 9 2.71 -1.67 -2.42
CA LEU A 9 3.00 -0.28 -2.11
C LEU A 9 1.78 0.61 -2.30
N ALA A 10 0.98 0.35 -3.33
CA ALA A 10 -0.25 1.10 -3.53
C ALA A 10 -1.23 0.90 -2.37
N VAL A 11 -1.36 -0.33 -1.90
CA VAL A 11 -2.19 -0.65 -0.74
C VAL A 11 -1.64 0.03 0.51
N ALA A 12 -0.33 -0.02 0.72
CA ALA A 12 0.31 0.63 1.86
C ALA A 12 0.07 2.13 1.83
N HIS A 13 0.19 2.75 0.66
CA HIS A 13 -0.06 4.18 0.51
C HIS A 13 -1.50 4.54 0.87
N ALA A 14 -2.44 3.73 0.43
CA ALA A 14 -3.85 3.94 0.76
C ALA A 14 -4.10 3.84 2.27
N LEU A 15 -3.37 2.96 2.95
CA LEU A 15 -3.51 2.77 4.39
C LEU A 15 -2.76 3.81 5.23
N ALA A 16 -1.92 4.62 4.59
CA ALA A 16 -1.11 5.60 5.32
C ALA A 16 -1.96 6.65 6.05
N GLY A 17 -3.09 7.00 5.47
CA GLY A 17 -3.99 8.01 6.06
C GLY A 17 -4.82 7.45 7.20
N ALA A 18 -5.31 6.23 7.06
CA ALA A 18 -6.17 5.59 8.05
C ALA A 18 -6.34 4.11 7.72
N PRO A 19 -6.65 3.28 8.72
CA PRO A 19 -7.01 1.90 8.46
C PRO A 19 -8.19 1.81 7.49
N SER A 20 -8.21 0.78 6.67
CA SER A 20 -9.27 0.59 5.67
C SER A 20 -9.66 -0.87 5.58
N ARG A 21 -10.87 -1.10 5.08
CA ARG A 21 -11.36 -2.46 4.88
C ARG A 21 -10.77 -3.02 3.59
N ALA A 22 -10.50 -4.32 3.59
CA ALA A 22 -9.97 -4.98 2.39
C ALA A 22 -10.87 -4.74 1.18
N ARG A 23 -12.18 -4.81 1.36
CA ARG A 23 -13.13 -4.61 0.25
C ARG A 23 -13.02 -3.22 -0.38
N ASP A 24 -12.68 -2.21 0.42
CA ASP A 24 -12.55 -0.85 -0.08
C ASP A 24 -11.25 -0.64 -0.86
N LEU A 25 -10.28 -1.51 -0.64
CA LEU A 25 -8.99 -1.44 -1.33
C LEU A 25 -8.97 -2.18 -2.66
N ARG A 26 -10.05 -2.89 -3.00
CA ARG A 26 -10.11 -3.64 -4.26
C ARG A 26 -10.02 -2.73 -5.48
N ALA A 27 -10.49 -1.51 -5.38
CA ALA A 27 -10.39 -0.56 -6.48
C ALA A 27 -8.94 -0.19 -6.77
N ILE A 28 -8.08 -0.27 -5.76
CA ILE A 28 -6.66 0.05 -5.88
C ILE A 28 -5.88 -1.17 -6.35
N ALA A 29 -6.19 -2.34 -5.78
CA ALA A 29 -5.51 -3.59 -6.11
C ALA A 29 -6.52 -4.73 -6.09
N PRO A 30 -6.86 -5.31 -7.25
CA PRO A 30 -7.82 -6.42 -7.30
C PRO A 30 -7.42 -7.62 -6.42
N ASP A 31 -6.12 -7.84 -6.25
CA ASP A 31 -5.59 -8.94 -5.44
C ASP A 31 -5.33 -8.55 -3.99
N VAL A 32 -5.95 -7.48 -3.50
CA VAL A 32 -5.67 -6.95 -2.18
C VAL A 32 -5.82 -7.98 -1.06
N ALA A 33 -6.83 -8.85 -1.12
CA ALA A 33 -7.02 -9.86 -0.08
C ALA A 33 -5.82 -10.79 0.01
N LYS A 34 -5.26 -11.16 -1.12
CA LYS A 34 -4.09 -12.02 -1.19
C LYS A 34 -2.85 -11.30 -0.66
N ILE A 35 -2.71 -10.03 -1.00
CA ILE A 35 -1.60 -9.20 -0.54
C ILE A 35 -1.63 -9.04 0.97
N LEU A 36 -2.80 -8.74 1.53
CA LEU A 36 -2.95 -8.53 2.96
C LEU A 36 -2.73 -9.82 3.75
N ARG A 37 -3.29 -10.94 3.28
CA ARG A 37 -3.11 -12.23 3.96
C ARG A 37 -1.69 -12.75 3.87
N GLY A 38 -1.09 -12.63 2.69
CA GLY A 38 0.28 -13.09 2.48
C GLY A 38 1.28 -12.27 3.27
N ASN A 39 1.07 -10.96 3.28
CA ASN A 39 1.88 -10.03 4.06
C ASN A 39 3.38 -10.32 3.95
N VAL A 40 3.84 -10.53 2.73
CA VAL A 40 5.20 -11.00 2.45
C VAL A 40 6.27 -10.10 3.08
N TYR A 41 6.01 -8.80 3.07
CA TYR A 41 6.99 -7.83 3.58
C TYR A 41 6.73 -7.42 5.03
N GLY A 42 5.66 -7.90 5.64
CA GLY A 42 5.30 -7.49 7.00
C GLY A 42 4.83 -6.05 7.12
N TRP A 43 4.29 -5.49 6.05
CA TRP A 43 3.86 -4.09 6.03
C TRP A 43 2.46 -3.86 6.59
N PHE A 44 1.66 -4.92 6.71
CA PHE A 44 0.25 -4.82 7.05
C PHE A 44 -0.07 -5.51 8.36
N GLU A 45 -1.10 -5.01 9.06
CA GLU A 45 -1.61 -5.67 10.26
C GLU A 45 -3.12 -5.66 10.22
N ARG A 46 -3.73 -6.72 10.76
CA ARG A 46 -5.16 -6.78 10.91
C ARG A 46 -5.52 -6.18 12.26
N ILE A 47 -6.26 -5.07 12.23
CA ILE A 47 -6.66 -4.37 13.43
C ILE A 47 -7.88 -5.05 14.03
N GLN A 48 -8.84 -5.38 13.18
CA GLN A 48 -9.97 -6.21 13.54
C GLN A 48 -10.47 -6.89 12.28
N ARG A 49 -11.49 -7.70 12.37
CA ARG A 49 -11.95 -8.48 11.25
C ARG A 49 -12.26 -7.60 10.04
N GLY A 50 -11.58 -7.86 8.95
CA GLY A 50 -11.76 -7.12 7.70
C GLY A 50 -11.15 -5.74 7.66
N LEU A 51 -10.57 -5.26 8.76
CA LEU A 51 -9.96 -3.93 8.84
C LEU A 51 -8.45 -4.06 8.98
N TYR A 52 -7.72 -3.38 8.12
CA TYR A 52 -6.27 -3.48 8.05
C TYR A 52 -5.60 -2.11 8.16
N GLY A 53 -4.37 -2.11 8.66
CA GLY A 53 -3.56 -0.91 8.77
C GLY A 53 -2.11 -1.21 8.47
N LEU A 54 -1.26 -0.19 8.58
CA LEU A 54 0.18 -0.32 8.36
C LEU A 54 0.90 -0.64 9.66
N THR A 55 1.92 -1.52 9.54
CA THR A 55 2.90 -1.71 10.60
C THR A 55 3.94 -0.61 10.51
N PRO A 56 4.82 -0.47 11.53
CA PRO A 56 5.97 0.42 11.41
C PRO A 56 6.84 0.11 10.20
N SER A 57 6.98 -1.18 9.86
CA SER A 57 7.70 -1.57 8.65
C SER A 57 7.02 -1.07 7.38
N GLY A 58 5.68 -1.09 7.36
CA GLY A 58 4.93 -0.56 6.23
C GLY A 58 5.13 0.93 6.06
N ARG A 59 5.13 1.68 7.16
CA ARG A 59 5.39 3.12 7.11
C ARG A 59 6.79 3.42 6.64
N ALA A 60 7.77 2.65 7.10
CA ALA A 60 9.15 2.80 6.67
C ALA A 60 9.29 2.51 5.18
N ALA A 61 8.58 1.52 4.68
CA ALA A 61 8.60 1.16 3.28
C ALA A 61 8.12 2.31 2.39
N LEU A 62 7.10 3.04 2.84
CA LEU A 62 6.59 4.18 2.08
C LEU A 62 7.66 5.26 1.92
N VAL A 63 8.50 5.45 2.93
CA VAL A 63 9.60 6.40 2.84
C VAL A 63 10.67 5.88 1.88
N ILE A 64 11.07 4.62 2.03
CA ILE A 64 12.12 4.01 1.22
C ILE A 64 11.73 3.97 -0.26
N TRP A 65 10.47 3.65 -0.54
CA TRP A 65 9.96 3.46 -1.89
C TRP A 65 9.13 4.64 -2.39
N ALA A 66 9.30 5.81 -1.80
CA ALA A 66 8.50 6.99 -2.13
C ALA A 66 8.52 7.31 -3.62
N ASP A 67 9.68 7.20 -4.25
CA ASP A 67 9.81 7.49 -5.68
C ASP A 67 8.98 6.55 -6.54
N GLN A 68 8.84 5.30 -6.12
CA GLN A 68 8.08 4.32 -6.87
C GLN A 68 6.58 4.53 -6.72
N VAL A 69 6.13 4.88 -5.52
CA VAL A 69 4.70 5.07 -5.24
C VAL A 69 4.19 6.36 -5.86
N SER A 70 4.97 7.42 -5.78
CA SER A 70 4.53 8.76 -6.20
C SER A 70 5.13 9.20 -7.52
N ASP A 71 5.64 8.28 -8.31
CA ASP A 71 6.32 8.60 -9.57
C ASP A 71 5.44 9.43 -10.51
N GLU A 72 4.21 9.02 -10.71
CA GLU A 72 3.27 9.74 -11.56
C GLU A 72 3.04 11.16 -11.06
N SER A 73 2.82 11.29 -9.75
CA SER A 73 2.58 12.60 -9.15
C SER A 73 3.78 13.51 -9.32
N LYS A 74 4.98 12.97 -9.17
CA LYS A 74 6.20 13.73 -9.35
C LYS A 74 6.34 14.20 -10.78
N ALA A 75 6.03 13.35 -11.74
CA ALA A 75 6.10 13.70 -13.14
C ALA A 75 5.14 14.84 -13.47
N ILE A 76 3.93 14.76 -12.95
CA ILE A 76 2.92 15.80 -13.13
C ILE A 76 3.40 17.12 -12.51
N SER A 77 3.94 17.06 -11.32
CA SER A 77 4.45 18.24 -10.62
C SER A 77 5.57 18.93 -11.39
N ARG A 78 6.44 18.15 -12.00
CA ARG A 78 7.52 18.71 -12.79
C ARG A 78 7.01 19.37 -14.06
N ALA A 79 5.99 18.81 -14.64
CA ALA A 79 5.40 19.35 -15.86
C ALA A 79 4.70 20.67 -15.60
N ALA A 80 4.23 20.86 -14.41
CA ALA A 80 3.60 22.11 -14.03
C ALA A 80 4.63 23.20 -13.81
#